data_41cc3a5b8de1487ebb6c66a092b0911f
#
_entry.id   41cc3a5b8de1487ebb6c66a092b0911f
#
_cell.length_a   1.000
_cell.length_b   1.000
_cell.length_c   1.000
_cell.angle_alpha   90.00
_cell.angle_beta   90.00
_cell.angle_gamma   90.00
#
_symmetry.space_group_name_H-M   'P 1'
#
loop_
_entity.id
_entity.type
_entity.pdbx_description
1 polymer ?
#
loop_
_entity_poly.entity_id
_entity_poly.type
_entity_poly.pdbx_seq_one_letter_code
_entity_poly.pdbx_strand_id
1 'polypeptide(L)'
;MATSDKKRTPITVFNLADKECVWMRAKVVPAKYCDNAFDCTTCAFDKAMTRKAARSGAGAAKQAHFARGLGTELRCRHAATGGAPAGKLCSHAYDCATCPYDQMLDDMVQVDHTLFGPPQYLNAHGYRVPRDYYIHRGHGWARIEYGGRIRVGLDDFGNRLVGRADGFRLPSLGTRFKSGEESFILQRETHEAGVKVPLAGVVTAVNHKLLDYPGVANASPYSDGWAFLVEPTELRSDLKDLAFGIESVRFIEKEAERLLAMITDDPVAALATGGEPITDVYGAFKELGWNNLVKGFL
;
A
#
# COMPACT_ATOMS: atom_id res chain seq x y z
N MET A 1 -24.81 18.30 47.51
CA MET A 1 -23.79 18.76 46.54
C MET A 1 -23.69 17.72 45.45
N ALA A 2 -24.33 17.96 44.31
CA ALA A 2 -24.36 17.04 43.19
C ALA A 2 -23.32 17.51 42.16
N THR A 3 -22.31 16.69 41.90
CA THR A 3 -21.29 16.93 40.89
C THR A 3 -21.83 16.57 39.51
N SER A 4 -22.01 17.60 38.71
CA SER A 4 -22.43 17.52 37.31
C SER A 4 -21.32 16.89 36.44
N ASP A 5 -21.54 15.67 35.98
CA ASP A 5 -20.70 14.99 35.01
C ASP A 5 -20.94 15.61 33.61
N LYS A 6 -20.03 16.48 33.18
CA LYS A 6 -20.02 17.03 31.83
C LYS A 6 -19.59 15.93 30.84
N LYS A 7 -20.55 15.33 30.14
CA LYS A 7 -20.31 14.51 28.96
C LYS A 7 -19.46 15.31 27.96
N ARG A 8 -18.21 14.90 27.77
CA ARG A 8 -17.36 15.37 26.67
C ARG A 8 -17.95 14.89 25.37
N THR A 9 -18.44 15.80 24.57
CA THR A 9 -18.81 15.54 23.15
C THR A 9 -17.53 15.29 22.36
N PRO A 10 -17.43 14.20 21.58
CA PRO A 10 -16.28 13.99 20.70
C PRO A 10 -16.26 15.07 19.62
N ILE A 11 -15.11 15.68 19.42
CA ILE A 11 -14.86 16.65 18.34
C ILE A 11 -14.81 15.86 17.02
N THR A 12 -15.85 15.96 16.24
CA THR A 12 -15.92 15.37 14.89
C THR A 12 -15.36 16.38 13.89
N VAL A 13 -14.22 16.07 13.29
CA VAL A 13 -13.51 16.90 12.30
C VAL A 13 -13.99 16.56 10.86
N PHE A 14 -15.27 16.29 10.63
CA PHE A 14 -15.80 16.00 9.31
C PHE A 14 -16.88 17.00 8.89
N ASN A 15 -16.77 17.51 7.66
CA ASN A 15 -17.75 18.38 7.02
C ASN A 15 -19.10 17.68 6.89
N LEU A 16 -20.20 18.42 7.12
CA LEU A 16 -21.58 17.90 7.11
C LEU A 16 -22.04 17.29 5.77
N ALA A 17 -21.36 17.63 4.64
CA ALA A 17 -21.64 17.09 3.32
C ALA A 17 -21.23 15.61 3.16
N ASP A 18 -20.31 15.11 4.00
CA ASP A 18 -19.76 13.75 3.89
C ASP A 18 -20.46 12.69 4.76
N LYS A 19 -21.56 13.06 5.44
CA LYS A 19 -22.26 12.17 6.37
C LYS A 19 -23.39 11.34 5.76
N GLU A 20 -23.54 11.31 4.47
CA GLU A 20 -24.57 10.48 3.83
C GLU A 20 -24.34 8.99 4.12
N CYS A 21 -25.36 8.33 4.67
CA CYS A 21 -25.34 6.90 4.93
C CYS A 21 -25.10 6.11 3.63
N VAL A 22 -24.35 5.02 3.71
CA VAL A 22 -24.10 4.10 2.58
C VAL A 22 -25.39 3.69 1.87
N TRP A 23 -26.49 3.45 2.61
CA TRP A 23 -27.81 3.13 2.06
C TRP A 23 -28.49 4.29 1.32
N MET A 24 -28.21 5.53 1.72
CA MET A 24 -28.66 6.72 1.00
C MET A 24 -27.85 6.91 -0.29
N ARG A 25 -26.53 6.79 -0.22
CA ARG A 25 -25.66 6.83 -1.41
C ARG A 25 -26.01 5.73 -2.42
N ALA A 26 -26.41 4.56 -1.93
CA ALA A 26 -26.92 3.46 -2.76
C ALA A 26 -28.35 3.70 -3.28
N LYS A 27 -28.96 4.86 -2.99
CA LYS A 27 -30.35 5.22 -3.37
C LYS A 27 -31.42 4.23 -2.86
N VAL A 28 -31.12 3.48 -1.81
CA VAL A 28 -32.07 2.54 -1.17
C VAL A 28 -32.98 3.27 -0.20
N VAL A 29 -32.50 4.37 0.39
CA VAL A 29 -33.29 5.26 1.25
C VAL A 29 -33.14 6.71 0.79
N PRO A 30 -34.21 7.53 0.87
CA PRO A 30 -34.21 8.88 0.30
C PRO A 30 -33.38 9.89 1.10
N ALA A 31 -33.27 9.73 2.42
CA ALA A 31 -32.47 10.58 3.28
C ALA A 31 -32.07 9.84 4.57
N LYS A 32 -30.78 9.63 4.75
CA LYS A 32 -30.19 9.14 6.01
C LYS A 32 -28.73 9.59 6.08
N TYR A 33 -28.41 10.29 7.16
CA TYR A 33 -27.03 10.65 7.48
C TYR A 33 -26.44 9.61 8.44
N CYS A 34 -25.14 9.34 8.31
CA CYS A 34 -24.46 8.38 9.14
C CYS A 34 -24.20 8.97 10.54
N ASP A 35 -24.67 8.26 11.56
CA ASP A 35 -24.53 8.57 12.99
C ASP A 35 -23.57 7.60 13.70
N ASN A 36 -22.94 6.67 12.95
CA ASN A 36 -22.09 5.60 13.47
C ASN A 36 -20.69 5.59 12.81
N ALA A 37 -20.15 6.75 12.48
CA ALA A 37 -18.81 6.90 11.89
C ALA A 37 -18.52 5.92 10.73
N PHE A 38 -19.54 5.56 9.93
CA PHE A 38 -19.51 4.58 8.85
C PHE A 38 -19.15 3.13 9.26
N ASP A 39 -19.13 2.83 10.58
CA ASP A 39 -19.02 1.45 11.04
C ASP A 39 -20.37 0.73 10.85
N CYS A 40 -20.58 0.18 9.65
CA CYS A 40 -21.80 -0.54 9.32
C CYS A 40 -21.91 -1.87 10.08
N THR A 41 -20.82 -2.43 10.57
CA THR A 41 -20.82 -3.72 11.28
C THR A 41 -21.52 -3.63 12.64
N THR A 42 -21.38 -2.51 13.31
CA THR A 42 -22.05 -2.23 14.60
C THR A 42 -23.35 -1.45 14.42
N CYS A 43 -23.63 -0.90 13.22
CA CYS A 43 -24.75 0.00 12.95
C CYS A 43 -26.11 -0.69 13.08
N ALA A 44 -26.96 -0.18 13.98
CA ALA A 44 -28.32 -0.68 14.19
C ALA A 44 -29.20 -0.50 12.93
N PHE A 45 -29.02 0.60 12.20
CA PHE A 45 -29.75 0.88 10.97
C PHE A 45 -29.36 -0.09 9.86
N ASP A 46 -28.08 -0.38 9.67
CA ASP A 46 -27.60 -1.36 8.71
C ASP A 46 -28.17 -2.76 8.98
N LYS A 47 -28.11 -3.19 10.25
CA LYS A 47 -28.70 -4.46 10.71
C LYS A 47 -30.21 -4.53 10.45
N ALA A 48 -30.95 -3.43 10.67
CA ALA A 48 -32.38 -3.35 10.39
C ALA A 48 -32.70 -3.43 8.90
N MET A 49 -31.95 -2.72 8.05
CA MET A 49 -32.11 -2.73 6.61
C MET A 49 -31.78 -4.09 6.00
N THR A 50 -30.71 -4.75 6.48
CA THR A 50 -30.32 -6.10 6.06
C THR A 50 -31.42 -7.13 6.43
N ARG A 51 -31.99 -7.03 7.65
CA ARG A 51 -33.11 -7.89 8.07
C ARG A 51 -34.38 -7.63 7.25
N LYS A 52 -34.68 -6.37 6.91
CA LYS A 52 -35.81 -6.01 6.07
C LYS A 52 -35.65 -6.58 4.66
N ALA A 53 -34.45 -6.45 4.08
CA ALA A 53 -34.14 -7.05 2.78
C ALA A 53 -34.26 -8.59 2.79
N ALA A 54 -33.83 -9.24 3.85
CA ALA A 54 -33.96 -10.70 4.03
C ALA A 54 -35.41 -11.15 4.18
N ARG A 55 -36.28 -10.38 4.87
CA ARG A 55 -37.68 -10.70 5.08
C ARG A 55 -38.57 -10.45 3.85
N SER A 56 -38.24 -9.48 3.04
CA SER A 56 -39.04 -9.11 1.86
C SER A 56 -38.93 -10.12 0.71
N GLY A 57 -38.14 -11.18 0.84
CA GLY A 57 -37.98 -12.27 -0.12
C GLY A 57 -37.70 -11.85 -1.58
N ALA A 58 -38.27 -10.71 -1.96
CA ALA A 58 -38.12 -10.09 -3.27
C ALA A 58 -36.83 -9.25 -3.39
N GLY A 59 -36.29 -8.77 -2.26
CA GLY A 59 -35.05 -7.97 -2.26
C GLY A 59 -33.80 -8.83 -2.39
N ALA A 60 -33.72 -9.91 -1.62
CA ALA A 60 -32.58 -10.82 -1.69
C ALA A 60 -32.55 -11.62 -2.99
N ALA A 61 -33.70 -12.04 -3.51
CA ALA A 61 -33.81 -12.72 -4.81
C ALA A 61 -33.57 -11.73 -5.97
N LYS A 62 -34.08 -10.49 -5.92
CA LYS A 62 -33.80 -9.47 -6.94
C LYS A 62 -32.35 -8.95 -6.84
N GLN A 63 -31.80 -8.75 -5.67
CA GLN A 63 -30.37 -8.40 -5.52
C GLN A 63 -29.46 -9.58 -5.87
N ALA A 64 -29.80 -10.81 -5.51
CA ALA A 64 -29.08 -12.01 -5.94
C ALA A 64 -29.26 -12.32 -7.42
N HIS A 65 -30.43 -12.03 -8.02
CA HIS A 65 -30.66 -12.12 -9.47
C HIS A 65 -30.00 -10.96 -10.22
N PHE A 66 -30.06 -9.75 -9.68
CA PHE A 66 -29.33 -8.60 -10.23
C PHE A 66 -27.81 -8.79 -10.09
N ALA A 67 -27.35 -9.30 -8.96
CA ALA A 67 -25.94 -9.64 -8.75
C ALA A 67 -25.46 -10.89 -9.52
N ARG A 68 -26.37 -11.78 -9.95
CA ARG A 68 -26.05 -12.92 -10.82
C ARG A 68 -26.26 -12.67 -12.29
N GLY A 69 -27.12 -11.70 -12.66
CA GLY A 69 -27.43 -11.33 -14.04
C GLY A 69 -26.61 -10.16 -14.59
N LEU A 70 -26.15 -9.29 -13.72
CA LEU A 70 -25.08 -8.33 -14.01
C LEU A 70 -23.78 -9.07 -13.72
N GLY A 71 -23.04 -9.46 -14.74
CA GLY A 71 -21.79 -10.17 -14.62
C GLY A 71 -20.88 -9.59 -13.53
N THR A 72 -19.90 -10.32 -13.13
CA THR A 72 -18.83 -9.92 -12.19
C THR A 72 -18.24 -8.53 -12.48
N GLU A 73 -18.53 -7.98 -13.65
CA GLU A 73 -18.08 -6.72 -14.23
C GLU A 73 -18.57 -5.45 -13.52
N LEU A 74 -19.64 -5.50 -12.73
CA LEU A 74 -20.14 -4.32 -12.02
C LEU A 74 -19.92 -4.34 -10.51
N ARG A 75 -19.27 -5.35 -9.97
CA ARG A 75 -18.89 -5.36 -8.55
C ARG A 75 -17.80 -4.33 -8.29
N CYS A 76 -17.98 -3.56 -7.23
CA CYS A 76 -16.90 -2.71 -6.75
C CYS A 76 -15.65 -3.58 -6.51
N ARG A 77 -14.47 -3.17 -7.01
CA ARG A 77 -13.22 -3.90 -6.81
C ARG A 77 -12.88 -4.07 -5.32
N HIS A 78 -13.24 -3.11 -4.47
CA HIS A 78 -13.09 -3.23 -3.02
C HIS A 78 -14.01 -4.30 -2.40
N ALA A 79 -15.15 -4.61 -3.02
CA ALA A 79 -15.99 -5.74 -2.59
C ALA A 79 -15.37 -7.10 -2.95
N ALA A 80 -14.56 -7.16 -4.02
CA ALA A 80 -13.83 -8.38 -4.37
C ALA A 80 -12.66 -8.65 -3.43
N THR A 81 -12.09 -7.61 -2.82
CA THR A 81 -10.92 -7.67 -1.91
C THR A 81 -11.28 -7.60 -0.43
N GLY A 82 -12.58 -7.59 -0.07
CA GLY A 82 -13.02 -7.49 1.32
C GLY A 82 -13.01 -6.06 1.90
N GLY A 83 -12.52 -5.06 1.17
CA GLY A 83 -12.53 -3.65 1.56
C GLY A 83 -13.90 -2.97 1.44
N ALA A 84 -14.90 -3.69 0.92
CA ALA A 84 -16.28 -3.24 0.85
C ALA A 84 -17.23 -4.42 1.06
N PRO A 85 -18.51 -4.17 1.45
CA PRO A 85 -19.52 -5.22 1.51
C PRO A 85 -19.61 -6.00 0.20
N ALA A 86 -19.72 -7.34 0.27
CA ALA A 86 -19.66 -8.25 -0.88
C ALA A 86 -20.67 -7.95 -2.00
N GLY A 87 -21.75 -7.21 -1.70
CA GLY A 87 -22.78 -6.78 -2.65
C GLY A 87 -22.59 -5.37 -3.21
N LYS A 88 -21.50 -4.65 -2.89
CA LYS A 88 -21.28 -3.29 -3.38
C LYS A 88 -21.02 -3.30 -4.88
N LEU A 89 -21.86 -2.57 -5.62
CA LEU A 89 -21.68 -2.33 -7.05
C LEU A 89 -20.88 -1.06 -7.30
N CYS A 90 -20.13 -1.06 -8.39
CA CYS A 90 -19.36 0.10 -8.83
C CYS A 90 -20.33 1.14 -9.44
N SER A 91 -20.32 2.37 -8.92
CA SER A 91 -21.12 3.50 -9.41
C SER A 91 -20.33 4.46 -10.33
N HIS A 92 -19.02 4.21 -10.51
CA HIS A 92 -18.10 5.10 -11.21
C HIS A 92 -17.41 4.43 -12.41
N ALA A 93 -18.05 3.42 -13.02
CA ALA A 93 -17.51 2.70 -14.18
C ALA A 93 -16.03 2.27 -14.00
N TYR A 94 -15.65 1.91 -12.76
CA TYR A 94 -14.29 1.57 -12.33
C TYR A 94 -13.26 2.71 -12.40
N ASP A 95 -13.72 3.95 -12.60
CA ASP A 95 -12.86 5.12 -12.39
C ASP A 95 -12.69 5.37 -10.88
N CYS A 96 -11.74 4.68 -10.29
CA CYS A 96 -11.46 4.78 -8.86
C CYS A 96 -10.76 6.08 -8.49
N ALA A 97 -10.03 6.69 -9.40
CA ALA A 97 -9.34 7.96 -9.15
C ALA A 97 -10.31 9.09 -8.78
N THR A 98 -11.54 9.06 -9.30
CA THR A 98 -12.59 10.03 -8.98
C THR A 98 -13.67 9.48 -8.03
N CYS A 99 -13.54 8.22 -7.58
CA CYS A 99 -14.54 7.57 -6.75
C CYS A 99 -14.45 8.04 -5.29
N PRO A 100 -15.50 8.65 -4.72
CA PRO A 100 -15.47 9.10 -3.32
C PRO A 100 -15.29 7.96 -2.31
N TYR A 101 -15.66 6.73 -2.68
CA TYR A 101 -15.46 5.56 -1.84
C TYR A 101 -14.00 5.11 -1.82
N ASP A 102 -13.34 5.15 -2.97
CA ASP A 102 -11.91 4.86 -3.11
C ASP A 102 -11.09 5.91 -2.35
N GLN A 103 -11.40 7.19 -2.55
CA GLN A 103 -10.77 8.29 -1.83
C GLN A 103 -10.95 8.18 -0.31
N MET A 104 -12.14 7.79 0.16
CA MET A 104 -12.36 7.55 1.58
C MET A 104 -11.48 6.41 2.12
N LEU A 105 -11.30 5.33 1.35
CA LEU A 105 -10.40 4.25 1.75
C LEU A 105 -8.94 4.69 1.73
N ASP A 106 -8.55 5.49 0.75
CA ASP A 106 -7.20 6.07 0.69
C ASP A 106 -6.95 7.04 1.86
N ASP A 107 -7.92 7.87 2.21
CA ASP A 107 -7.86 8.76 3.38
C ASP A 107 -7.76 7.97 4.69
N MET A 108 -8.49 6.85 4.82
CA MET A 108 -8.35 5.94 5.98
C MET A 108 -6.94 5.33 6.05
N VAL A 109 -6.35 5.01 4.91
CA VAL A 109 -4.95 4.53 4.83
C VAL A 109 -3.96 5.63 5.20
N GLN A 110 -4.22 6.88 4.82
CA GLN A 110 -3.38 8.03 5.20
C GLN A 110 -3.48 8.36 6.70
N VAL A 111 -4.64 8.21 7.32
CA VAL A 111 -4.81 8.38 8.78
C VAL A 111 -3.92 7.39 9.55
N ASP A 112 -3.74 6.17 9.06
CA ASP A 112 -2.83 5.20 9.67
C ASP A 112 -1.36 5.69 9.71
N HIS A 113 -0.93 6.53 8.76
CA HIS A 113 0.41 7.14 8.79
C HIS A 113 0.61 8.08 9.98
N THR A 114 -0.44 8.75 10.43
CA THR A 114 -0.37 9.68 11.56
C THR A 114 -0.31 8.97 12.91
N LEU A 115 -0.80 7.72 12.99
CA LEU A 115 -0.79 6.93 14.23
C LEU A 115 0.61 6.39 14.57
N PHE A 116 1.45 6.11 13.56
CA PHE A 116 2.80 5.57 13.77
C PHE A 116 3.91 6.62 13.69
N GLY A 117 3.57 7.88 13.38
CA GLY A 117 4.55 8.94 13.16
C GLY A 117 5.39 8.74 11.88
N PRO A 118 6.27 9.70 11.55
CA PRO A 118 7.19 9.55 10.43
C PRO A 118 8.17 8.42 10.70
N PRO A 119 8.61 7.67 9.65
CA PRO A 119 9.60 6.61 9.80
C PRO A 119 10.88 7.11 10.46
N GLN A 120 11.36 6.40 11.47
CA GLN A 120 12.69 6.64 12.04
C GLN A 120 13.72 5.89 11.22
N TYR A 121 14.74 6.59 10.77
CA TYR A 121 15.78 6.00 9.92
C TYR A 121 17.04 5.70 10.68
N LEU A 122 17.61 4.52 10.40
CA LEU A 122 18.98 4.15 10.67
C LEU A 122 19.79 4.46 9.41
N ASN A 123 21.10 4.66 9.57
CA ASN A 123 22.01 4.92 8.46
C ASN A 123 22.85 3.69 8.16
N ALA A 124 22.92 3.28 6.89
CA ALA A 124 23.74 2.19 6.37
C ALA A 124 24.59 2.73 5.21
N HIS A 125 25.81 3.18 5.47
CA HIS A 125 26.69 3.83 4.47
C HIS A 125 25.99 4.95 3.68
N GLY A 126 25.15 5.78 4.38
CA GLY A 126 24.41 6.88 3.79
C GLY A 126 23.06 6.49 3.17
N TYR A 127 22.71 5.21 3.10
CA TYR A 127 21.36 4.76 2.75
C TYR A 127 20.43 4.84 3.96
N ARG A 128 19.19 5.24 3.72
CA ARG A 128 18.16 5.31 4.76
C ARG A 128 17.53 3.92 4.95
N VAL A 129 17.57 3.41 6.17
CA VAL A 129 16.95 2.12 6.55
C VAL A 129 15.91 2.40 7.62
N PRO A 130 14.62 2.20 7.37
CA PRO A 130 13.58 2.47 8.36
C PRO A 130 13.63 1.39 9.45
N ARG A 131 13.52 1.83 10.71
CA ARG A 131 13.70 0.98 11.90
C ARG A 131 12.62 -0.10 12.02
N ASP A 132 11.39 0.23 11.62
CA ASP A 132 10.19 -0.58 11.87
C ASP A 132 9.69 -1.29 10.60
N TYR A 133 10.56 -1.49 9.61
CA TYR A 133 10.24 -2.14 8.34
C TYR A 133 11.05 -3.42 8.18
N TYR A 134 10.47 -4.36 7.48
CA TYR A 134 11.12 -5.59 7.05
C TYR A 134 11.68 -5.39 5.64
N ILE A 135 12.89 -5.85 5.39
CA ILE A 135 13.56 -5.73 4.08
C ILE A 135 13.81 -7.12 3.50
N HIS A 136 13.35 -7.32 2.27
CA HIS A 136 13.61 -8.53 1.49
C HIS A 136 14.96 -8.42 0.77
N ARG A 137 15.59 -9.56 0.48
CA ARG A 137 16.89 -9.60 -0.24
C ARG A 137 16.86 -9.02 -1.66
N GLY A 138 15.70 -8.87 -2.27
CA GLY A 138 15.48 -8.15 -3.53
C GLY A 138 14.99 -6.72 -3.30
N HIS A 139 15.35 -6.08 -2.19
CA HIS A 139 15.09 -4.68 -1.86
C HIS A 139 13.59 -4.27 -1.78
N GLY A 140 12.68 -5.24 -1.88
CA GLY A 140 11.28 -5.02 -1.50
C GLY A 140 11.16 -4.83 0.02
N TRP A 141 10.48 -3.79 0.48
CA TRP A 141 10.21 -3.63 1.90
C TRP A 141 8.76 -3.95 2.25
N ALA A 142 8.54 -4.35 3.49
CA ALA A 142 7.22 -4.60 4.08
C ALA A 142 7.05 -3.84 5.39
N ARG A 143 5.91 -3.19 5.57
CA ARG A 143 5.49 -2.57 6.83
C ARG A 143 4.15 -3.13 7.25
N ILE A 144 4.05 -3.58 8.51
CA ILE A 144 2.79 -4.01 9.09
C ILE A 144 1.96 -2.76 9.45
N GLU A 145 0.77 -2.67 8.86
CA GLU A 145 -0.18 -1.59 9.12
C GLU A 145 -1.25 -2.02 10.14
N TYR A 146 -1.98 -1.05 10.65
CA TYR A 146 -3.11 -1.35 11.51
C TYR A 146 -4.11 -2.27 10.80
N GLY A 147 -4.65 -3.25 11.53
CA GLY A 147 -5.53 -4.27 10.95
C GLY A 147 -4.81 -5.43 10.25
N GLY A 148 -3.47 -5.49 10.33
CA GLY A 148 -2.68 -6.64 9.85
C GLY A 148 -2.40 -6.65 8.35
N ARG A 149 -2.80 -5.61 7.60
CA ARG A 149 -2.39 -5.42 6.21
C ARG A 149 -0.92 -5.06 6.14
N ILE A 150 -0.28 -5.37 5.04
CA ILE A 150 1.13 -5.10 4.82
C ILE A 150 1.30 -4.13 3.67
N ARG A 151 1.97 -3.03 3.92
CA ARG A 151 2.39 -2.09 2.89
C ARG A 151 3.70 -2.55 2.29
N VAL A 152 3.83 -2.44 0.97
CA VAL A 152 4.99 -2.92 0.19
C VAL A 152 5.51 -1.81 -0.70
N GLY A 153 6.82 -1.75 -0.88
CA GLY A 153 7.48 -0.84 -1.81
C GLY A 153 8.94 -1.24 -2.06
N LEU A 154 9.68 -0.39 -2.75
CA LEU A 154 11.11 -0.55 -3.02
C LEU A 154 11.92 0.31 -2.03
N ASP A 155 13.00 -0.21 -1.46
CA ASP A 155 13.81 0.50 -0.48
C ASP A 155 14.68 1.63 -1.09
N ASP A 156 15.35 2.40 -0.23
CA ASP A 156 16.20 3.53 -0.65
C ASP A 156 17.38 3.07 -1.51
N PHE A 157 17.95 1.87 -1.20
CA PHE A 157 19.02 1.30 -1.99
C PHE A 157 18.58 0.93 -3.40
N GLY A 158 17.50 0.16 -3.52
CA GLY A 158 16.94 -0.26 -4.81
C GLY A 158 16.51 0.94 -5.66
N ASN A 159 15.88 1.95 -5.05
CA ASN A 159 15.51 3.19 -5.75
C ASN A 159 16.72 3.96 -6.27
N ARG A 160 17.82 4.07 -5.50
CA ARG A 160 19.05 4.73 -5.95
C ARG A 160 19.82 3.91 -6.98
N LEU A 161 19.77 2.58 -6.88
CA LEU A 161 20.42 1.67 -7.82
C LEU A 161 19.90 1.88 -9.24
N VAL A 162 18.57 1.92 -9.40
CA VAL A 162 17.92 2.08 -10.70
C VAL A 162 17.71 3.55 -11.08
N GLY A 163 17.80 4.46 -10.12
CA GLY A 163 17.58 5.90 -10.29
C GLY A 163 16.09 6.25 -10.45
N ARG A 164 15.81 7.43 -10.98
CA ARG A 164 14.44 7.92 -11.12
C ARG A 164 13.66 7.11 -12.16
N ALA A 165 12.55 6.53 -11.73
CA ALA A 165 11.63 5.85 -12.62
C ALA A 165 10.81 6.84 -13.47
N ASP A 166 10.50 6.44 -14.69
CA ASP A 166 9.58 7.14 -15.59
C ASP A 166 8.14 6.65 -15.39
N GLY A 167 7.98 5.42 -14.90
CA GLY A 167 6.68 4.81 -14.63
C GLY A 167 6.76 3.56 -13.79
N PHE A 168 5.59 3.12 -13.35
CA PHE A 168 5.41 1.86 -12.63
C PHE A 168 4.25 1.07 -13.22
N ARG A 169 4.40 -0.24 -13.25
CA ARG A 169 3.31 -1.17 -13.53
C ARG A 169 2.99 -1.94 -12.25
N LEU A 170 1.90 -1.55 -11.59
CA LEU A 170 1.46 -2.11 -10.33
C LEU A 170 0.53 -3.31 -10.56
N PRO A 171 0.42 -4.24 -9.59
CA PRO A 171 -0.47 -5.37 -9.69
C PRO A 171 -1.94 -4.94 -9.62
N SER A 172 -2.82 -5.73 -10.23
CA SER A 172 -4.26 -5.52 -10.10
C SER A 172 -4.74 -5.91 -8.70
N LEU A 173 -5.83 -5.27 -8.23
CA LEU A 173 -6.50 -5.67 -6.99
C LEU A 173 -6.94 -7.14 -7.06
N GLY A 174 -6.79 -7.86 -5.96
CA GLY A 174 -7.10 -9.28 -5.89
C GLY A 174 -6.01 -10.21 -6.44
N THR A 175 -4.92 -9.67 -7.01
CA THR A 175 -3.77 -10.47 -7.43
C THR A 175 -3.18 -11.19 -6.21
N ARG A 176 -2.83 -12.47 -6.38
CA ARG A 176 -2.20 -13.29 -5.35
C ARG A 176 -0.74 -13.47 -5.67
N PHE A 177 0.11 -13.37 -4.65
CA PHE A 177 1.55 -13.60 -4.75
C PHE A 177 1.99 -14.63 -3.71
N LYS A 178 3.06 -15.35 -4.07
CA LYS A 178 3.92 -16.04 -3.12
C LYS A 178 5.09 -15.14 -2.75
N SER A 179 5.66 -15.34 -1.57
CA SER A 179 6.87 -14.63 -1.16
C SER A 179 7.98 -14.82 -2.20
N GLY A 180 8.68 -13.73 -2.56
CA GLY A 180 9.76 -13.72 -3.54
C GLY A 180 9.34 -13.70 -5.01
N GLU A 181 8.04 -13.74 -5.35
CA GLU A 181 7.58 -13.53 -6.72
C GLU A 181 7.73 -12.08 -7.16
N GLU A 182 7.93 -11.86 -8.47
CA GLU A 182 7.90 -10.52 -9.06
C GLU A 182 6.49 -9.95 -8.94
N SER A 183 6.37 -8.76 -8.37
CA SER A 183 5.09 -8.20 -8.00
C SER A 183 4.72 -6.90 -8.70
N PHE A 184 5.68 -6.02 -8.90
CA PHE A 184 5.50 -4.79 -9.66
C PHE A 184 6.76 -4.46 -10.46
N ILE A 185 6.61 -3.65 -11.48
CA ILE A 185 7.69 -3.34 -12.42
C ILE A 185 7.92 -1.85 -12.39
N LEU A 186 9.19 -1.47 -12.22
CA LEU A 186 9.70 -0.13 -12.40
C LEU A 186 10.17 0.01 -13.85
N GLN A 187 9.79 1.10 -14.50
CA GLN A 187 10.16 1.42 -15.87
C GLN A 187 11.07 2.64 -15.90
N ARG A 188 12.15 2.55 -16.66
CA ARG A 188 13.06 3.67 -16.91
C ARG A 188 13.59 3.62 -18.33
N GLU A 189 13.37 4.68 -19.10
CA GLU A 189 13.70 4.71 -20.54
C GLU A 189 13.07 3.50 -21.26
N THR A 190 13.88 2.61 -21.81
CA THR A 190 13.45 1.36 -22.46
C THR A 190 13.63 0.13 -21.56
N HIS A 191 14.01 0.34 -20.30
CA HIS A 191 14.36 -0.72 -19.36
C HIS A 191 13.25 -0.97 -18.35
N GLU A 192 13.14 -2.20 -17.89
CA GLU A 192 12.22 -2.64 -16.84
C GLU A 192 12.99 -3.36 -15.72
N ALA A 193 12.59 -3.13 -14.48
CA ALA A 193 13.06 -3.85 -13.31
C ALA A 193 11.89 -4.42 -12.54
N GLY A 194 11.82 -5.73 -12.41
CA GLY A 194 10.84 -6.42 -11.58
C GLY A 194 11.26 -6.40 -10.11
N VAL A 195 10.37 -5.99 -9.24
CA VAL A 195 10.58 -5.98 -7.79
C VAL A 195 9.85 -7.14 -7.15
N LYS A 196 10.57 -7.92 -6.33
CA LYS A 196 10.02 -9.08 -5.64
C LYS A 196 9.18 -8.69 -4.43
N VAL A 197 8.01 -9.31 -4.30
CA VAL A 197 7.17 -9.12 -3.11
C VAL A 197 7.81 -9.80 -1.90
N PRO A 198 7.89 -9.10 -0.74
CA PRO A 198 8.54 -9.68 0.45
C PRO A 198 7.74 -10.79 1.13
N LEU A 199 6.44 -10.93 0.83
CA LEU A 199 5.55 -11.89 1.53
C LEU A 199 4.39 -12.36 0.64
N ALA A 200 3.82 -13.51 0.99
CA ALA A 200 2.66 -14.08 0.32
C ALA A 200 1.36 -13.38 0.73
N GLY A 201 0.44 -13.18 -0.21
CA GLY A 201 -0.86 -12.58 0.10
C GLY A 201 -1.65 -12.13 -1.11
N VAL A 202 -2.68 -11.33 -0.84
CA VAL A 202 -3.63 -10.82 -1.83
C VAL A 202 -3.57 -9.28 -1.84
N VAL A 203 -3.43 -8.68 -3.01
CA VAL A 203 -3.40 -7.22 -3.17
C VAL A 203 -4.77 -6.62 -2.85
N THR A 204 -4.79 -5.67 -1.91
CA THR A 204 -6.02 -5.02 -1.44
C THR A 204 -6.14 -3.55 -1.81
N ALA A 205 -5.02 -2.88 -2.07
CA ALA A 205 -4.97 -1.51 -2.59
C ALA A 205 -3.68 -1.28 -3.37
N VAL A 206 -3.67 -0.30 -4.27
CA VAL A 206 -2.50 0.14 -5.02
C VAL A 206 -2.32 1.65 -4.87
N ASN A 207 -1.08 2.11 -4.94
CA ASN A 207 -0.78 3.52 -4.82
C ASN A 207 -0.91 4.24 -6.18
N HIS A 208 -2.03 4.91 -6.40
CA HIS A 208 -2.25 5.69 -7.61
C HIS A 208 -1.30 6.89 -7.73
N LYS A 209 -0.88 7.49 -6.60
CA LYS A 209 0.08 8.58 -6.57
C LYS A 209 1.42 8.19 -7.21
N LEU A 210 1.82 6.92 -7.06
CA LEU A 210 3.04 6.38 -7.67
C LEU A 210 2.92 6.28 -9.19
N LEU A 211 1.71 6.03 -9.72
CA LEU A 211 1.45 5.99 -11.15
C LEU A 211 1.47 7.40 -11.77
N ASP A 212 0.89 8.38 -11.07
CA ASP A 212 0.80 9.76 -11.55
C ASP A 212 2.13 10.53 -11.39
N TYR A 213 2.88 10.22 -10.32
CA TYR A 213 4.12 10.90 -9.94
C TYR A 213 5.24 9.90 -9.60
N PRO A 214 5.82 9.18 -10.57
CA PRO A 214 6.80 8.11 -10.32
C PRO A 214 8.00 8.52 -9.46
N GLY A 215 8.43 9.79 -9.58
CA GLY A 215 9.54 10.34 -8.79
C GLY A 215 9.34 10.33 -7.28
N VAL A 216 8.11 10.08 -6.80
CA VAL A 216 7.83 9.98 -5.36
C VAL A 216 8.49 8.75 -4.74
N ALA A 217 8.74 7.68 -5.53
CA ALA A 217 9.46 6.50 -5.08
C ALA A 217 10.88 6.84 -4.59
N ASN A 218 11.58 7.72 -5.31
CA ASN A 218 12.93 8.15 -4.93
C ASN A 218 12.91 9.20 -3.80
N ALA A 219 11.97 10.14 -3.84
CA ALA A 219 11.88 11.22 -2.85
C ALA A 219 11.49 10.70 -1.46
N SER A 220 10.53 9.78 -1.41
CA SER A 220 9.90 9.30 -0.19
C SER A 220 9.63 7.79 -0.24
N PRO A 221 10.66 6.92 -0.37
CA PRO A 221 10.48 5.49 -0.65
C PRO A 221 9.67 4.76 0.41
N TYR A 222 9.72 5.18 1.66
CA TYR A 222 9.09 4.50 2.81
C TYR A 222 7.79 5.16 3.30
N SER A 223 7.36 6.26 2.67
CA SER A 223 6.10 6.92 2.95
C SER A 223 5.24 6.96 1.70
N ASP A 224 5.30 8.02 0.92
CA ASP A 224 4.48 8.21 -0.28
C ASP A 224 4.85 7.27 -1.46
N GLY A 225 6.07 6.75 -1.48
CA GLY A 225 6.60 5.85 -2.53
C GLY A 225 6.23 4.37 -2.36
N TRP A 226 5.26 4.03 -1.51
CA TRP A 226 4.76 2.66 -1.42
C TRP A 226 4.09 2.23 -2.73
N ALA A 227 4.10 0.93 -3.04
CA ALA A 227 3.54 0.40 -4.28
C ALA A 227 2.11 -0.13 -4.11
N PHE A 228 1.88 -1.02 -3.14
CA PHE A 228 0.57 -1.63 -2.90
C PHE A 228 0.44 -2.17 -1.47
N LEU A 229 -0.81 -2.46 -1.07
CA LEU A 229 -1.14 -3.13 0.18
C LEU A 229 -1.49 -4.59 -0.08
N VAL A 230 -1.06 -5.46 0.82
CA VAL A 230 -1.32 -6.90 0.79
C VAL A 230 -2.03 -7.35 2.07
N GLU A 231 -3.06 -8.17 1.94
CA GLU A 231 -3.55 -9.00 3.02
C GLU A 231 -2.74 -10.28 3.05
N PRO A 232 -1.88 -10.49 4.07
CA PRO A 232 -0.94 -11.61 4.09
C PRO A 232 -1.65 -12.93 4.34
N THR A 233 -1.18 -14.01 3.70
CA THR A 233 -1.69 -15.37 3.92
C THR A 233 -0.81 -16.19 4.85
N GLU A 234 0.50 -15.93 4.87
CA GLU A 234 1.49 -16.70 5.62
C GLU A 234 2.48 -15.80 6.39
N LEU A 235 1.96 -14.69 6.96
CA LEU A 235 2.79 -13.64 7.57
C LEU A 235 3.89 -14.16 8.51
N ARG A 236 3.55 -15.12 9.39
CA ARG A 236 4.48 -15.61 10.40
C ARG A 236 5.69 -16.36 9.83
N SER A 237 5.50 -17.09 8.74
CA SER A 237 6.59 -17.77 8.02
C SER A 237 7.43 -16.79 7.24
N ASP A 238 6.77 -15.92 6.47
CA ASP A 238 7.45 -15.00 5.56
C ASP A 238 8.34 -13.99 6.29
N LEU A 239 7.88 -13.47 7.44
CA LEU A 239 8.67 -12.52 8.23
C LEU A 239 10.02 -13.07 8.73
N LYS A 240 10.17 -14.40 8.81
CA LYS A 240 11.44 -15.02 9.26
C LYS A 240 12.57 -14.91 8.23
N ASP A 241 12.18 -14.76 6.95
CA ASP A 241 13.14 -14.68 5.83
C ASP A 241 13.48 -13.22 5.48
N LEU A 242 12.90 -12.26 6.21
CA LEU A 242 13.11 -10.83 6.02
C LEU A 242 14.06 -10.26 7.09
N ALA A 243 14.92 -9.34 6.68
CA ALA A 243 15.76 -8.59 7.61
C ALA A 243 14.92 -7.54 8.35
N PHE A 244 15.19 -7.33 9.65
CA PHE A 244 14.51 -6.36 10.48
C PHE A 244 15.48 -5.60 11.39
N GLY A 245 15.25 -4.29 11.60
CA GLY A 245 16.04 -3.47 12.51
C GLY A 245 17.52 -3.45 12.13
N ILE A 246 18.42 -3.91 13.03
CA ILE A 246 19.86 -3.91 12.80
C ILE A 246 20.30 -4.92 11.72
N GLU A 247 19.52 -5.96 11.48
CA GLU A 247 19.79 -6.91 10.40
C GLU A 247 19.57 -6.26 9.04
N SER A 248 18.56 -5.39 8.91
CA SER A 248 18.34 -4.58 7.70
C SER A 248 19.52 -3.64 7.44
N VAL A 249 20.08 -3.01 8.48
CA VAL A 249 21.25 -2.14 8.35
C VAL A 249 22.43 -2.95 7.79
N ARG A 250 22.77 -4.08 8.44
CA ARG A 250 23.88 -4.97 8.01
C ARG A 250 23.68 -5.51 6.60
N PHE A 251 22.42 -5.77 6.21
CA PHE A 251 22.11 -6.21 4.86
C PHE A 251 22.43 -5.10 3.86
N ILE A 252 21.92 -3.89 4.06
CA ILE A 252 22.14 -2.75 3.16
C ILE A 252 23.64 -2.35 3.13
N GLU A 253 24.36 -2.41 4.25
CA GLU A 253 25.82 -2.19 4.28
C GLU A 253 26.55 -3.15 3.34
N LYS A 254 26.25 -4.46 3.42
CA LYS A 254 26.83 -5.47 2.52
C LYS A 254 26.49 -5.25 1.05
N GLU A 255 25.23 -4.84 0.76
CA GLU A 255 24.84 -4.52 -0.62
C GLU A 255 25.56 -3.28 -1.14
N ALA A 256 25.75 -2.26 -0.29
CA ALA A 256 26.52 -1.07 -0.63
C ALA A 256 28.01 -1.40 -0.89
N GLU A 257 28.63 -2.24 -0.05
CA GLU A 257 30.01 -2.73 -0.25
C GLU A 257 30.13 -3.52 -1.57
N ARG A 258 29.16 -4.40 -1.86
CA ARG A 258 29.11 -5.18 -3.09
C ARG A 258 28.96 -4.29 -4.34
N LEU A 259 28.13 -3.25 -4.24
CA LEU A 259 27.97 -2.27 -5.31
C LEU A 259 29.25 -1.47 -5.54
N LEU A 260 29.87 -1.00 -4.46
CA LEU A 260 31.14 -0.27 -4.55
C LEU A 260 32.26 -1.11 -5.17
N ALA A 261 32.35 -2.40 -4.85
CA ALA A 261 33.30 -3.30 -5.49
C ALA A 261 33.09 -3.49 -6.99
N MET A 262 31.90 -3.18 -7.50
CA MET A 262 31.64 -3.13 -8.96
C MET A 262 32.03 -1.80 -9.59
N ILE A 263 32.12 -0.73 -8.82
CA ILE A 263 32.36 0.64 -9.29
C ILE A 263 33.83 1.03 -9.17
N THR A 264 34.52 0.55 -8.12
CA THR A 264 35.91 0.96 -7.80
C THR A 264 36.75 -0.20 -7.37
N ASP A 265 38.07 -0.10 -7.67
CA ASP A 265 39.06 -1.08 -7.23
C ASP A 265 39.42 -0.92 -5.75
N ASP A 266 39.04 0.20 -5.11
CA ASP A 266 39.28 0.45 -3.68
C ASP A 266 37.97 0.86 -2.96
N PRO A 267 37.08 -0.11 -2.66
CA PRO A 267 35.81 0.15 -1.97
C PRO A 267 36.01 0.67 -0.54
N VAL A 268 37.10 0.27 0.14
CA VAL A 268 37.35 0.65 1.53
C VAL A 268 37.73 2.14 1.64
N ALA A 269 38.54 2.64 0.72
CA ALA A 269 38.85 4.08 0.65
C ALA A 269 37.62 4.90 0.29
N ALA A 270 36.78 4.39 -0.60
CA ALA A 270 35.52 5.07 -1.00
C ALA A 270 34.52 5.20 0.17
N LEU A 271 34.39 4.19 1.02
CA LEU A 271 33.57 4.25 2.23
C LEU A 271 34.19 5.13 3.34
N ALA A 272 35.50 5.10 3.47
CA ALA A 272 36.24 5.85 4.51
C ALA A 272 36.18 7.37 4.33
N THR A 273 35.92 7.85 3.11
CA THR A 273 35.78 9.31 2.79
C THR A 273 34.45 9.91 3.22
N GLY A 274 33.50 9.11 3.73
CA GLY A 274 32.20 9.58 4.24
C GLY A 274 31.30 10.20 3.17
N GLY A 275 31.49 9.82 1.91
CA GLY A 275 30.68 10.29 0.78
C GLY A 275 29.20 9.86 0.92
N GLU A 276 28.31 10.72 0.45
CA GLU A 276 26.89 10.32 0.31
C GLU A 276 26.74 9.34 -0.85
N PRO A 277 25.86 8.32 -0.73
CA PRO A 277 25.57 7.39 -1.81
C PRO A 277 25.04 8.15 -3.03
N ILE A 278 25.45 7.69 -4.19
CA ILE A 278 24.97 8.23 -5.47
C ILE A 278 23.46 8.02 -5.56
N THR A 279 22.73 9.06 -5.95
CA THR A 279 21.26 9.04 -6.04
C THR A 279 20.74 8.31 -7.26
N ASP A 280 21.59 8.12 -8.28
CA ASP A 280 21.28 7.45 -9.54
C ASP A 280 22.52 6.67 -10.01
N VAL A 281 22.65 5.44 -9.55
CA VAL A 281 23.81 4.59 -9.87
C VAL A 281 23.83 4.23 -11.35
N TYR A 282 22.71 3.75 -11.91
CA TYR A 282 22.64 3.40 -13.32
C TYR A 282 22.91 4.60 -14.23
N GLY A 283 22.38 5.77 -13.89
CA GLY A 283 22.63 7.00 -14.67
C GLY A 283 24.09 7.45 -14.64
N ALA A 284 24.77 7.26 -13.52
CA ALA A 284 26.18 7.63 -13.34
C ALA A 284 27.15 6.60 -13.95
N PHE A 285 26.79 5.30 -13.96
CA PHE A 285 27.65 4.20 -14.39
C PHE A 285 26.90 3.26 -15.38
N LYS A 286 26.56 3.80 -16.54
CA LYS A 286 25.83 3.05 -17.58
C LYS A 286 26.62 1.82 -18.07
N GLU A 287 27.94 1.84 -17.96
CA GLU A 287 28.85 0.75 -18.30
C GLU A 287 28.67 -0.51 -17.44
N LEU A 288 28.13 -0.39 -16.24
CA LEU A 288 27.77 -1.55 -15.41
C LEU A 288 26.65 -2.38 -16.02
N GLY A 289 25.80 -1.74 -16.86
CA GLY A 289 24.71 -2.34 -17.56
C GLY A 289 23.47 -2.59 -16.69
N TRP A 290 22.31 -2.17 -17.17
CA TRP A 290 21.03 -2.31 -16.47
C TRP A 290 20.77 -3.75 -15.97
N ASN A 291 20.92 -4.72 -16.88
CA ASN A 291 20.62 -6.12 -16.54
C ASN A 291 21.53 -6.68 -15.45
N ASN A 292 22.78 -6.25 -15.39
CA ASN A 292 23.72 -6.69 -14.35
C ASN A 292 23.33 -6.12 -12.99
N LEU A 293 22.95 -4.83 -12.94
CA LEU A 293 22.47 -4.20 -11.72
C LEU A 293 21.16 -4.83 -11.23
N VAL A 294 20.16 -4.95 -12.10
CA VAL A 294 18.86 -5.52 -11.73
C VAL A 294 18.98 -6.98 -11.29
N LYS A 295 19.64 -7.84 -12.07
CA LYS A 295 19.80 -9.26 -11.71
C LYS A 295 20.69 -9.46 -10.48
N GLY A 296 21.63 -8.54 -10.27
CA GLY A 296 22.56 -8.61 -9.16
C GLY A 296 21.92 -8.24 -7.83
N PHE A 297 20.92 -7.33 -7.82
CA PHE A 297 20.41 -6.74 -6.58
C PHE A 297 18.88 -6.88 -6.42
N LEU A 298 18.07 -6.83 -7.48
CA LEU A 298 16.62 -6.96 -7.44
C LEU A 298 16.15 -8.35 -7.85
#